data_2fcff268db53641431c4fc6a1def15b6
#
_entry.id   2fcff268db53641431c4fc6a1def15b6
#
_cell.length_a   1.000
_cell.length_b   1.000
_cell.length_c   1.000
_cell.angle_alpha   90.00
_cell.angle_beta   90.00
_cell.angle_gamma   90.00
#
_symmetry.space_group_name_H-M   'P 1'
#
loop_
_entity.id
_entity.type
_entity.pdbx_description
1 polymer ?
#
loop_
_entity_poly.entity_id
_entity_poly.type
_entity_poly.pdbx_seq_one_letter_code
_entity_poly.pdbx_strand_id
1 'polypeptide(L)'
;EIMVAGGMESMSNAPYLLPKARAGYRLGHGQMFDHMFLDGLEDSYSKENKGRLMGTFAEDCAGHFNFTRSAQDEFAIASTTRAQAAINNGDFTWEVTPVTVSGRKGDVVVDKDEQPLKAQIDKIPGLKPAFKKDGTVTPANSSSISDGAAALVLMRKSTADKLGLKPVATIVGHATHAQEPALFTTAPVGAMQKVLAKAGWTADDVDLWEINEA
;
A
#
# COMPACT_ATOMS: atom_id res chain seq x y z
N GLU A 1 21.04 -5.46 -21.47
CA GLU A 1 21.10 -4.65 -20.23
C GLU A 1 20.45 -5.43 -19.09
N ILE A 2 20.99 -5.24 -17.89
CA ILE A 2 20.44 -5.74 -16.62
C ILE A 2 20.15 -4.51 -15.77
N MET A 3 18.98 -4.46 -15.17
CA MET A 3 18.52 -3.31 -14.38
C MET A 3 18.03 -3.78 -13.01
N VAL A 4 18.25 -2.96 -12.00
CA VAL A 4 17.61 -3.12 -10.70
C VAL A 4 16.51 -2.07 -10.60
N ALA A 5 15.31 -2.50 -10.29
CA ALA A 5 14.17 -1.63 -10.05
C ALA A 5 13.60 -1.92 -8.66
N GLY A 6 13.24 -0.88 -7.94
CA GLY A 6 12.73 -1.03 -6.59
C GLY A 6 12.30 0.28 -5.98
N GLY A 7 11.88 0.25 -4.74
CA GLY A 7 11.49 1.40 -3.96
C GLY A 7 11.61 1.15 -2.47
N MET A 8 11.61 2.23 -1.72
CA MET A 8 11.66 2.24 -0.26
C MET A 8 10.75 3.35 0.25
N GLU A 9 10.04 3.05 1.32
CA GLU A 9 9.25 4.04 2.06
C GLU A 9 9.55 3.88 3.55
N SER A 10 9.74 4.99 4.25
CA SER A 10 9.86 5.02 5.71
C SER A 10 8.88 6.03 6.29
N MET A 11 7.67 5.58 6.55
CA MET A 11 6.63 6.41 7.15
C MET A 11 6.94 6.76 8.61
N SER A 12 7.62 5.86 9.34
CA SER A 12 7.99 6.11 10.74
C SER A 12 9.04 7.22 10.90
N ASN A 13 9.80 7.54 9.85
CA ASN A 13 10.78 8.62 9.83
C ASN A 13 10.29 9.91 9.14
N ALA A 14 9.03 9.97 8.72
CA ALA A 14 8.46 11.17 8.12
C ALA A 14 8.53 12.35 9.11
N PRO A 15 9.09 13.52 8.70
CA PRO A 15 9.27 14.65 9.60
C PRO A 15 7.99 15.47 9.77
N TYR A 16 7.97 16.29 10.82
CA TYR A 16 7.03 17.41 10.91
C TYR A 16 7.57 18.64 10.20
N LEU A 17 6.70 19.39 9.55
CA LEU A 17 7.04 20.54 8.69
C LEU A 17 6.60 21.86 9.31
N LEU A 18 7.48 22.85 9.23
CA LEU A 18 7.22 24.25 9.59
C LEU A 18 7.33 25.12 8.32
N PRO A 19 6.25 25.33 7.54
CA PRO A 19 6.33 25.91 6.19
C PRO A 19 6.96 27.29 6.10
N LYS A 20 6.84 28.12 7.12
CA LYS A 20 7.36 29.50 7.14
C LYS A 20 8.67 29.65 7.90
N ALA A 21 9.24 28.56 8.43
CA ALA A 21 10.43 28.63 9.30
C ALA A 21 11.66 29.21 8.58
N ARG A 22 11.87 28.89 7.31
CA ARG A 22 13.02 29.39 6.52
C ARG A 22 13.01 30.90 6.35
N ALA A 23 11.85 31.51 6.19
CA ALA A 23 11.69 32.97 6.09
C ALA A 23 11.50 33.66 7.47
N GLY A 24 11.43 32.87 8.54
CA GLY A 24 11.17 33.30 9.91
C GLY A 24 9.69 33.57 10.19
N TYR A 25 9.26 33.16 11.36
CA TYR A 25 7.96 33.54 11.90
C TYR A 25 8.07 34.92 12.53
N ARG A 26 7.50 35.93 11.90
CA ARG A 26 7.66 37.32 12.39
C ARG A 26 6.65 37.69 13.46
N LEU A 27 5.37 37.52 13.19
CA LEU A 27 4.27 37.87 14.09
C LEU A 27 3.09 36.92 13.88
N GLY A 28 2.42 36.55 14.97
CA GLY A 28 1.28 35.66 14.98
C GLY A 28 1.64 34.18 15.14
N HIS A 29 0.63 33.32 15.06
CA HIS A 29 0.79 31.87 15.25
C HIS A 29 1.37 31.19 14.01
N GLY A 30 2.15 30.09 14.22
CA GLY A 30 2.58 29.16 13.20
C GLY A 30 1.77 27.86 13.27
N GLN A 31 1.88 27.06 12.21
CA GLN A 31 1.32 25.70 12.13
C GLN A 31 2.44 24.71 11.88
N MET A 32 2.33 23.54 12.45
CA MET A 32 3.20 22.40 12.20
C MET A 32 2.36 21.30 11.53
N PHE A 33 2.89 20.75 10.45
CA PHE A 33 2.20 19.73 9.63
C PHE A 33 2.95 18.41 9.74
N ASP A 34 2.21 17.32 9.81
CA ASP A 34 2.76 15.99 9.63
C ASP A 34 2.98 15.74 8.14
N HIS A 35 4.22 15.42 7.75
CA HIS A 35 4.58 15.18 6.36
C HIS A 35 3.82 13.99 5.75
N MET A 36 3.58 12.92 6.51
CA MET A 36 2.81 11.78 6.02
C MET A 36 1.42 12.18 5.53
N PHE A 37 0.73 13.04 6.31
CA PHE A 37 -0.60 13.50 5.94
C PHE A 37 -0.52 14.42 4.73
N LEU A 38 0.36 15.41 4.77
CA LEU A 38 0.46 16.44 3.72
C LEU A 38 0.90 15.85 2.37
N ASP A 39 1.73 14.82 2.37
CA ASP A 39 2.28 14.20 1.16
C ASP A 39 1.41 13.06 0.60
N GLY A 40 0.76 12.27 1.44
CA GLY A 40 0.10 11.05 0.97
C GLY A 40 -1.25 10.70 1.60
N LEU A 41 -1.52 11.07 2.84
CA LEU A 41 -2.72 10.62 3.54
C LEU A 41 -3.91 11.58 3.45
N GLU A 42 -3.70 12.80 2.92
CA GLU A 42 -4.75 13.77 2.63
C GLU A 42 -4.66 14.28 1.20
N ASP A 43 -5.78 14.75 0.66
CA ASP A 43 -5.79 15.44 -0.63
C ASP A 43 -5.20 16.85 -0.46
N SER A 44 -3.97 17.04 -0.93
CA SER A 44 -3.26 18.30 -0.87
C SER A 44 -3.41 19.15 -2.14
N TYR A 45 -3.98 18.61 -3.22
CA TYR A 45 -3.93 19.19 -4.55
C TYR A 45 -5.27 19.75 -5.04
N SER A 46 -6.40 19.07 -4.79
CA SER A 46 -7.68 19.55 -5.27
C SER A 46 -8.20 20.72 -4.44
N LYS A 47 -8.96 21.59 -5.07
CA LYS A 47 -9.57 22.74 -4.38
C LYS A 47 -10.75 22.30 -3.50
N GLU A 48 -11.53 21.36 -4.00
CA GLU A 48 -12.78 20.91 -3.40
C GLU A 48 -12.56 19.97 -2.23
N ASN A 49 -11.51 19.12 -2.31
CA ASN A 49 -11.25 18.05 -1.35
C ASN A 49 -10.02 18.30 -0.48
N LYS A 50 -9.39 19.46 -0.57
CA LYS A 50 -8.15 19.75 0.15
C LYS A 50 -8.27 19.48 1.64
N GLY A 51 -7.34 18.66 2.16
CA GLY A 51 -7.28 18.24 3.55
C GLY A 51 -8.22 17.07 3.88
N ARG A 52 -8.97 16.52 2.92
CA ARG A 52 -9.71 15.28 3.14
C ARG A 52 -8.77 14.10 3.21
N LEU A 53 -8.95 13.25 4.22
CA LEU A 53 -8.17 12.04 4.40
C LEU A 53 -8.54 10.97 3.38
N MET A 54 -7.56 10.19 2.92
CA MET A 54 -7.76 9.11 1.94
C MET A 54 -8.84 8.11 2.37
N GLY A 55 -8.94 7.79 3.65
CA GLY A 55 -10.01 6.91 4.17
C GLY A 55 -11.42 7.46 4.02
N THR A 56 -11.61 8.79 3.90
CA THR A 56 -12.94 9.37 3.61
C THR A 56 -13.38 9.12 2.17
N PHE A 57 -12.46 9.04 1.22
CA PHE A 57 -12.76 8.62 -0.15
C PHE A 57 -13.07 7.12 -0.22
N ALA A 58 -12.41 6.30 0.63
CA ALA A 58 -12.77 4.90 0.78
C ALA A 58 -14.19 4.71 1.31
N GLU A 59 -14.62 5.53 2.28
CA GLU A 59 -16.03 5.55 2.75
C GLU A 59 -17.00 5.96 1.63
N ASP A 60 -16.65 6.94 0.81
CA ASP A 60 -17.47 7.32 -0.35
C ASP A 60 -17.57 6.17 -1.37
N CYS A 61 -16.46 5.48 -1.63
CA CYS A 61 -16.41 4.30 -2.50
C CYS A 61 -17.26 3.16 -1.94
N ALA A 62 -17.12 2.85 -0.64
CA ALA A 62 -17.91 1.83 0.03
C ALA A 62 -19.42 2.13 -0.04
N GLY A 63 -19.79 3.40 0.15
CA GLY A 63 -21.18 3.86 0.01
C GLY A 63 -21.71 3.74 -1.42
N HIS A 64 -20.91 4.13 -2.42
CA HIS A 64 -21.27 4.06 -3.84
C HIS A 64 -21.54 2.62 -4.30
N PHE A 65 -20.70 1.67 -3.89
CA PHE A 65 -20.84 0.26 -4.26
C PHE A 65 -21.65 -0.56 -3.24
N ASN A 66 -22.17 0.07 -2.19
CA ASN A 66 -22.92 -0.59 -1.13
C ASN A 66 -22.13 -1.73 -0.44
N PHE A 67 -20.82 -1.54 -0.25
CA PHE A 67 -20.01 -2.49 0.51
C PHE A 67 -20.36 -2.39 2.00
N THR A 68 -20.84 -3.48 2.57
CA THR A 68 -21.17 -3.53 3.99
C THR A 68 -19.91 -3.60 4.85
N ARG A 69 -20.01 -3.16 6.10
CA ARG A 69 -18.95 -3.31 7.09
C ARG A 69 -18.56 -4.79 7.25
N SER A 70 -19.52 -5.69 7.32
CA SER A 70 -19.27 -7.13 7.45
C SER A 70 -18.44 -7.68 6.30
N ALA A 71 -18.81 -7.35 5.06
CA ALA A 71 -18.06 -7.80 3.89
C ALA A 71 -16.61 -7.29 3.87
N GLN A 72 -16.38 -6.04 4.29
CA GLN A 72 -15.05 -5.46 4.41
C GLN A 72 -14.23 -6.14 5.52
N ASP A 73 -14.82 -6.41 6.67
CA ASP A 73 -14.16 -7.11 7.76
C ASP A 73 -13.85 -8.58 7.40
N GLU A 74 -14.77 -9.29 6.73
CA GLU A 74 -14.54 -10.65 6.23
C GLU A 74 -13.37 -10.72 5.26
N PHE A 75 -13.26 -9.73 4.36
CA PHE A 75 -12.11 -9.60 3.46
C PHE A 75 -10.80 -9.38 4.23
N ALA A 76 -10.79 -8.45 5.18
CA ALA A 76 -9.61 -8.16 6.01
C ALA A 76 -9.18 -9.38 6.85
N ILE A 77 -10.14 -10.12 7.42
CA ILE A 77 -9.90 -11.36 8.16
C ILE A 77 -9.27 -12.41 7.25
N ALA A 78 -9.83 -12.61 6.05
CA ALA A 78 -9.31 -13.58 5.10
C ALA A 78 -7.88 -13.23 4.65
N SER A 79 -7.62 -11.97 4.31
CA SER A 79 -6.30 -11.45 3.91
C SER A 79 -5.28 -11.65 5.04
N THR A 80 -5.60 -11.22 6.25
CA THR A 80 -4.72 -11.37 7.42
C THR A 80 -4.43 -12.84 7.73
N THR A 81 -5.44 -13.70 7.68
CA THR A 81 -5.29 -15.15 7.94
C THR A 81 -4.36 -15.80 6.91
N ARG A 82 -4.52 -15.46 5.62
CA ARG A 82 -3.66 -15.96 4.55
C ARG A 82 -2.22 -15.49 4.73
N ALA A 83 -2.00 -14.21 5.06
CA ALA A 83 -0.68 -13.66 5.31
C ALA A 83 0.00 -14.32 6.50
N GLN A 84 -0.72 -14.52 7.63
CA GLN A 84 -0.20 -15.26 8.79
C GLN A 84 0.20 -16.70 8.44
N ALA A 85 -0.63 -17.39 7.66
CA ALA A 85 -0.34 -18.75 7.23
C ALA A 85 0.92 -18.80 6.35
N ALA A 86 1.02 -17.92 5.34
CA ALA A 86 2.17 -17.86 4.44
C ALA A 86 3.48 -17.54 5.19
N ILE A 87 3.45 -16.59 6.13
CA ILE A 87 4.63 -16.27 6.97
C ILE A 87 5.03 -17.48 7.82
N ASN A 88 4.07 -18.13 8.47
CA ASN A 88 4.34 -19.27 9.34
C ASN A 88 4.82 -20.53 8.58
N ASN A 89 4.35 -20.72 7.35
CA ASN A 89 4.79 -21.78 6.45
C ASN A 89 6.19 -21.50 5.85
N GLY A 90 6.67 -20.26 5.95
CA GLY A 90 7.92 -19.84 5.34
C GLY A 90 7.86 -19.58 3.83
N ASP A 91 6.67 -19.33 3.30
CA ASP A 91 6.45 -19.14 1.85
C ASP A 91 7.22 -17.95 1.29
N PHE A 92 7.57 -16.96 2.12
CA PHE A 92 8.32 -15.75 1.76
C PHE A 92 9.82 -15.81 2.07
N THR A 93 10.35 -16.92 2.63
CA THR A 93 11.76 -17.00 3.08
C THR A 93 12.78 -16.86 1.95
N TRP A 94 12.39 -17.15 0.72
CA TRP A 94 13.24 -17.04 -0.47
C TRP A 94 13.45 -15.60 -0.95
N GLU A 95 12.57 -14.67 -0.57
CA GLU A 95 12.59 -13.28 -1.03
C GLU A 95 12.83 -12.26 0.10
N VAL A 96 12.47 -12.59 1.34
CA VAL A 96 12.66 -11.68 2.47
C VAL A 96 14.13 -11.60 2.85
N THR A 97 14.67 -10.38 2.82
CA THR A 97 16.04 -10.09 3.29
C THR A 97 15.98 -9.49 4.68
N PRO A 98 16.59 -10.13 5.70
CA PRO A 98 16.62 -9.59 7.06
C PRO A 98 17.33 -8.25 7.13
N VAL A 99 16.78 -7.33 7.92
CA VAL A 99 17.37 -6.01 8.19
C VAL A 99 17.65 -5.86 9.68
N THR A 100 18.91 -5.55 10.02
CA THR A 100 19.30 -5.27 11.39
C THR A 100 19.05 -3.79 11.71
N VAL A 101 18.19 -3.54 12.68
CA VAL A 101 17.90 -2.19 13.19
C VAL A 101 18.63 -1.99 14.51
N SER A 102 19.60 -1.07 14.52
CA SER A 102 20.37 -0.76 15.70
C SER A 102 19.61 0.19 16.63
N GLY A 103 19.50 -0.14 17.90
CA GLY A 103 18.78 0.63 18.90
C GLY A 103 19.53 0.75 20.22
N ARG A 104 19.06 1.66 21.08
CA ARG A 104 19.68 1.88 22.42
C ARG A 104 19.66 0.66 23.33
N LYS A 105 18.76 -0.28 23.09
CA LYS A 105 18.61 -1.52 23.86
C LYS A 105 19.27 -2.73 23.18
N GLY A 106 20.04 -2.50 22.13
CA GLY A 106 20.66 -3.53 21.29
C GLY A 106 20.04 -3.58 19.90
N ASP A 107 20.63 -4.39 19.07
CA ASP A 107 20.20 -4.60 17.70
C ASP A 107 19.01 -5.56 17.63
N VAL A 108 18.07 -5.26 16.75
CA VAL A 108 16.89 -6.09 16.44
C VAL A 108 16.95 -6.49 14.98
N VAL A 109 16.86 -7.78 14.70
CA VAL A 109 16.74 -8.29 13.32
C VAL A 109 15.27 -8.35 12.96
N VAL A 110 14.89 -7.64 11.90
CA VAL A 110 13.56 -7.69 11.30
C VAL A 110 13.63 -8.60 10.08
N ASP A 111 13.04 -9.77 10.16
CA ASP A 111 13.06 -10.84 9.15
C ASP A 111 11.67 -11.34 8.77
N LYS A 112 10.63 -10.73 9.32
CA LYS A 112 9.22 -11.07 9.07
C LYS A 112 8.39 -9.80 8.98
N ASP A 113 7.33 -9.84 8.18
CA ASP A 113 6.30 -8.81 8.19
C ASP A 113 5.58 -8.83 9.54
N GLU A 114 5.68 -7.72 10.27
CA GLU A 114 5.12 -7.63 11.61
C GLU A 114 3.61 -7.39 11.62
N GLN A 115 3.06 -6.76 10.59
CA GLN A 115 1.68 -6.32 10.57
C GLN A 115 0.67 -7.48 10.68
N PRO A 116 0.74 -8.52 9.83
CA PRO A 116 -0.17 -9.66 9.95
C PRO A 116 -0.01 -10.39 11.29
N LEU A 117 1.23 -10.50 11.79
CA LEU A 117 1.52 -11.25 13.03
C LEU A 117 1.03 -10.55 14.30
N LYS A 118 0.90 -9.21 14.28
CA LYS A 118 0.38 -8.42 15.39
C LYS A 118 -1.15 -8.29 15.36
N ALA A 119 -1.79 -8.62 14.24
CA ALA A 119 -3.23 -8.47 14.08
C ALA A 119 -4.01 -9.43 14.98
N GLN A 120 -5.02 -8.90 15.64
CA GLN A 120 -5.94 -9.66 16.51
C GLN A 120 -7.26 -9.86 15.77
N ILE A 121 -7.33 -10.95 15.00
CA ILE A 121 -8.44 -11.24 14.06
C ILE A 121 -9.79 -11.18 14.76
N ASP A 122 -9.92 -11.75 15.96
CA ASP A 122 -11.18 -11.79 16.71
C ASP A 122 -11.71 -10.40 17.09
N LYS A 123 -10.85 -9.39 17.08
CA LYS A 123 -11.22 -8.01 17.43
C LYS A 123 -11.64 -7.17 16.23
N ILE A 124 -11.39 -7.63 15.01
CA ILE A 124 -11.69 -6.86 13.80
C ILE A 124 -13.14 -6.41 13.73
N PRO A 125 -14.16 -7.27 13.95
CA PRO A 125 -15.56 -6.85 13.86
C PRO A 125 -15.97 -5.79 14.91
N GLY A 126 -15.25 -5.75 16.04
CA GLY A 126 -15.51 -4.81 17.13
C GLY A 126 -14.80 -3.45 17.00
N LEU A 127 -13.99 -3.24 15.98
CA LEU A 127 -13.26 -1.99 15.79
C LEU A 127 -14.20 -0.83 15.41
N LYS A 128 -13.89 0.35 15.92
CA LYS A 128 -14.63 1.56 15.56
C LYS A 128 -14.17 2.09 14.21
N PRO A 129 -15.07 2.66 13.40
CA PRO A 129 -14.71 3.39 12.19
C PRO A 129 -13.71 4.50 12.47
N ALA A 130 -12.73 4.69 11.56
CA ALA A 130 -11.63 5.61 11.76
C ALA A 130 -11.85 6.99 11.12
N PHE A 131 -12.65 7.07 10.05
CA PHE A 131 -12.72 8.27 9.20
C PHE A 131 -14.10 8.95 9.20
N LYS A 132 -15.13 8.24 9.57
CA LYS A 132 -16.50 8.74 9.58
C LYS A 132 -17.27 8.13 10.76
N LYS A 133 -18.03 8.97 11.48
CA LYS A 133 -18.99 8.45 12.47
C LYS A 133 -19.99 7.55 11.74
N ASP A 134 -20.21 6.37 12.27
CA ASP A 134 -21.06 5.34 11.64
C ASP A 134 -20.58 4.90 10.24
N GLY A 135 -19.27 5.02 9.97
CA GLY A 135 -18.61 4.54 8.76
C GLY A 135 -18.31 3.05 8.80
N THR A 136 -17.61 2.59 7.76
CA THR A 136 -17.27 1.17 7.58
C THR A 136 -15.76 0.90 7.56
N VAL A 137 -14.96 1.93 7.31
CA VAL A 137 -13.49 1.82 7.21
C VAL A 137 -12.85 1.90 8.59
N THR A 138 -12.08 0.88 8.94
CA THR A 138 -11.41 0.72 10.24
C THR A 138 -9.91 0.56 10.09
N PRO A 139 -9.11 0.64 11.17
CA PRO A 139 -7.68 0.35 11.09
C PRO A 139 -7.32 -1.07 10.60
N ALA A 140 -8.25 -2.02 10.65
CA ALA A 140 -7.99 -3.39 10.20
C ALA A 140 -8.35 -3.65 8.74
N ASN A 141 -9.27 -2.88 8.16
CA ASN A 141 -9.66 -2.98 6.75
C ASN A 141 -9.15 -1.79 5.91
N SER A 142 -8.04 -1.20 6.33
CA SER A 142 -7.30 -0.15 5.63
C SER A 142 -5.81 -0.37 5.76
N SER A 143 -5.02 0.24 4.87
CA SER A 143 -3.56 0.18 4.92
C SER A 143 -3.01 0.71 6.23
N SER A 144 -1.94 0.11 6.70
CA SER A 144 -1.21 0.55 7.89
C SER A 144 -0.12 1.57 7.57
N ILE A 145 0.31 2.32 8.58
CA ILE A 145 1.56 3.08 8.54
C ILE A 145 2.70 2.08 8.68
N SER A 146 3.52 1.93 7.63
CA SER A 146 4.55 0.90 7.57
C SER A 146 5.82 1.41 6.91
N ASP A 147 6.94 0.81 7.29
CA ASP A 147 8.22 0.97 6.61
C ASP A 147 8.45 -0.25 5.74
N GLY A 148 9.06 -0.08 4.58
CA GLY A 148 9.34 -1.21 3.68
C GLY A 148 10.25 -0.85 2.53
N ALA A 149 10.85 -1.87 1.94
CA ALA A 149 11.65 -1.76 0.73
C ALA A 149 11.52 -3.02 -0.11
N ALA A 150 11.60 -2.86 -1.43
CA ALA A 150 11.62 -3.98 -2.36
C ALA A 150 12.56 -3.70 -3.53
N ALA A 151 13.19 -4.74 -4.08
CA ALA A 151 14.03 -4.64 -5.25
C ALA A 151 13.86 -5.85 -6.16
N LEU A 152 13.86 -5.61 -7.47
CA LEU A 152 13.76 -6.63 -8.51
C LEU A 152 14.93 -6.48 -9.50
N VAL A 153 15.44 -7.60 -9.99
CA VAL A 153 16.39 -7.62 -11.10
C VAL A 153 15.63 -7.90 -12.39
N LEU A 154 15.70 -6.98 -13.33
CA LEU A 154 15.00 -7.02 -14.60
C LEU A 154 15.99 -7.16 -15.77
N MET A 155 15.65 -7.98 -16.73
CA MET A 155 16.42 -8.13 -17.96
C MET A 155 15.56 -8.69 -19.09
N ARG A 156 16.05 -8.59 -20.32
CA ARG A 156 15.43 -9.29 -21.45
C ARG A 156 15.54 -10.80 -21.27
N LYS A 157 14.50 -11.53 -21.64
CA LYS A 157 14.51 -13.01 -21.59
C LYS A 157 15.74 -13.60 -22.28
N SER A 158 16.08 -13.07 -23.47
CA SER A 158 17.27 -13.52 -24.21
C SER A 158 18.59 -13.27 -23.47
N THR A 159 18.65 -12.31 -22.54
CA THR A 159 19.83 -12.09 -21.68
C THR A 159 19.84 -13.12 -20.55
N ALA A 160 18.70 -13.40 -19.93
CA ALA A 160 18.58 -14.45 -18.93
C ALA A 160 18.99 -15.82 -19.50
N ASP A 161 18.50 -16.16 -20.70
CA ASP A 161 18.83 -17.40 -21.39
C ASP A 161 20.35 -17.53 -21.64
N LYS A 162 21.01 -16.44 -22.12
CA LYS A 162 22.47 -16.42 -22.35
C LYS A 162 23.29 -16.59 -21.07
N LEU A 163 22.74 -16.12 -19.93
CA LEU A 163 23.41 -16.22 -18.64
C LEU A 163 23.05 -17.50 -17.88
N GLY A 164 22.20 -18.36 -18.45
CA GLY A 164 21.73 -19.57 -17.80
C GLY A 164 20.84 -19.32 -16.59
N LEU A 165 20.20 -18.14 -16.52
CA LEU A 165 19.32 -17.75 -15.42
C LEU A 165 17.89 -18.21 -15.70
N LYS A 166 17.23 -18.74 -14.66
CA LYS A 166 15.80 -19.09 -14.71
C LYS A 166 14.98 -17.88 -14.26
N PRO A 167 14.16 -17.25 -15.13
CA PRO A 167 13.27 -16.16 -14.71
C PRO A 167 12.23 -16.65 -13.70
N VAL A 168 11.89 -15.82 -12.72
CA VAL A 168 10.75 -16.05 -11.82
C VAL A 168 9.44 -15.84 -12.58
N ALA A 169 9.39 -14.77 -13.38
CA ALA A 169 8.23 -14.43 -14.21
C ALA A 169 8.66 -13.64 -15.46
N THR A 170 7.75 -13.52 -16.41
CA THR A 170 7.90 -12.64 -17.57
C THR A 170 6.86 -11.55 -17.52
N ILE A 171 7.28 -10.28 -17.61
CA ILE A 171 6.36 -9.15 -17.74
C ILE A 171 5.77 -9.15 -19.14
N VAL A 172 4.50 -9.48 -19.27
CA VAL A 172 3.76 -9.54 -20.55
C VAL A 172 3.35 -8.13 -21.00
N GLY A 173 2.91 -7.30 -20.06
CA GLY A 173 2.48 -5.95 -20.36
C GLY A 173 2.38 -5.09 -19.10
N HIS A 174 2.25 -3.79 -19.32
CA HIS A 174 1.94 -2.82 -18.27
C HIS A 174 1.01 -1.75 -18.81
N ALA A 175 0.22 -1.15 -17.95
CA ALA A 175 -0.64 -0.02 -18.27
C ALA A 175 -0.80 0.91 -17.06
N THR A 176 -1.12 2.16 -17.36
CA THR A 176 -1.46 3.17 -16.35
C THR A 176 -2.86 3.71 -16.61
N HIS A 177 -3.52 4.15 -15.56
CA HIS A 177 -4.79 4.83 -15.65
C HIS A 177 -4.86 5.95 -14.62
N ALA A 178 -5.25 7.14 -15.05
CA ALA A 178 -5.54 8.27 -14.19
C ALA A 178 -7.01 8.67 -14.37
N GLN A 179 -7.61 9.11 -13.29
CA GLN A 179 -8.97 9.62 -13.25
C GLN A 179 -9.07 10.72 -12.19
N GLU A 180 -10.26 11.20 -11.92
CA GLU A 180 -10.50 12.20 -10.89
C GLU A 180 -9.89 11.75 -9.54
N PRO A 181 -9.09 12.59 -8.85
CA PRO A 181 -8.39 12.21 -7.63
C PRO A 181 -9.29 11.61 -6.54
N ALA A 182 -10.51 12.13 -6.37
CA ALA A 182 -11.48 11.61 -5.40
C ALA A 182 -11.92 10.15 -5.68
N LEU A 183 -11.71 9.67 -6.90
CA LEU A 183 -12.08 8.32 -7.35
C LEU A 183 -10.87 7.39 -7.47
N PHE A 184 -9.74 7.71 -6.84
CA PHE A 184 -8.49 6.94 -6.96
C PHE A 184 -8.67 5.45 -6.59
N THR A 185 -9.57 5.13 -5.67
CA THR A 185 -9.86 3.76 -5.24
C THR A 185 -10.33 2.83 -6.37
N THR A 186 -10.92 3.39 -7.42
CA THR A 186 -11.41 2.63 -8.60
C THR A 186 -10.48 2.74 -9.82
N ALA A 187 -9.42 3.55 -9.74
CA ALA A 187 -8.45 3.72 -10.84
C ALA A 187 -7.80 2.40 -11.30
N PRO A 188 -7.48 1.42 -10.43
CA PRO A 188 -6.93 0.14 -10.84
C PRO A 188 -7.79 -0.61 -11.86
N VAL A 189 -9.12 -0.46 -11.82
CA VAL A 189 -10.03 -1.11 -12.79
C VAL A 189 -9.69 -0.70 -14.23
N GLY A 190 -9.53 0.61 -14.47
CA GLY A 190 -9.16 1.11 -15.80
C GLY A 190 -7.75 0.68 -16.24
N ALA A 191 -6.80 0.55 -15.32
CA ALA A 191 -5.47 0.03 -15.61
C ALA A 191 -5.50 -1.47 -15.97
N MET A 192 -6.27 -2.28 -15.23
CA MET A 192 -6.47 -3.70 -15.50
C MET A 192 -7.10 -3.94 -16.87
N GLN A 193 -8.16 -3.21 -17.22
CA GLN A 193 -8.79 -3.30 -18.53
C GLN A 193 -7.80 -3.00 -19.67
N LYS A 194 -6.99 -1.95 -19.50
CA LYS A 194 -5.99 -1.56 -20.50
C LYS A 194 -4.88 -2.61 -20.65
N VAL A 195 -4.38 -3.18 -19.57
CA VAL A 195 -3.30 -4.17 -19.64
C VAL A 195 -3.79 -5.49 -20.22
N LEU A 196 -5.00 -5.93 -19.88
CA LEU A 196 -5.63 -7.11 -20.48
C LEU A 196 -5.80 -6.93 -22.00
N ALA A 197 -6.37 -5.82 -22.44
CA ALA A 197 -6.52 -5.52 -23.85
C ALA A 197 -5.17 -5.50 -24.59
N LYS A 198 -4.13 -4.93 -23.95
CA LYS A 198 -2.78 -4.87 -24.50
C LYS A 198 -2.11 -6.26 -24.63
N ALA A 199 -2.38 -7.15 -23.68
CA ALA A 199 -1.92 -8.54 -23.70
C ALA A 199 -2.72 -9.43 -24.63
N GLY A 200 -3.91 -8.99 -25.06
CA GLY A 200 -4.86 -9.81 -25.81
C GLY A 200 -5.55 -10.87 -24.92
N TRP A 201 -5.66 -10.60 -23.63
CA TRP A 201 -6.27 -11.47 -22.62
C TRP A 201 -7.63 -10.97 -22.16
N THR A 202 -8.42 -11.89 -21.66
CA THR A 202 -9.63 -11.62 -20.88
C THR A 202 -9.36 -11.82 -19.38
N ALA A 203 -10.32 -11.48 -18.54
CA ALA A 203 -10.18 -11.73 -17.10
C ALA A 203 -10.12 -13.24 -16.78
N ASP A 204 -10.74 -14.08 -17.60
CA ASP A 204 -10.75 -15.54 -17.42
C ASP A 204 -9.40 -16.20 -17.77
N ASP A 205 -8.54 -15.49 -18.46
CA ASP A 205 -7.17 -15.94 -18.77
C ASP A 205 -6.18 -15.69 -17.61
N VAL A 206 -6.64 -15.06 -16.52
CA VAL A 206 -5.81 -14.70 -15.37
C VAL A 206 -6.09 -15.63 -14.20
N ASP A 207 -5.10 -16.41 -13.80
CA ASP A 207 -5.24 -17.37 -12.70
C ASP A 207 -5.17 -16.69 -11.32
N LEU A 208 -4.37 -15.63 -11.18
CA LEU A 208 -4.17 -14.92 -9.91
C LEU A 208 -4.24 -13.40 -10.11
N TRP A 209 -4.95 -12.75 -9.22
CA TRP A 209 -5.05 -11.30 -9.12
C TRP A 209 -4.39 -10.82 -7.84
N GLU A 210 -3.31 -10.08 -7.97
CA GLU A 210 -2.69 -9.35 -6.86
C GLU A 210 -3.00 -7.87 -7.00
N ILE A 211 -3.80 -7.35 -6.10
CA ILE A 211 -4.29 -5.97 -6.11
C ILE A 211 -3.96 -5.34 -4.76
N ASN A 212 -3.32 -4.16 -4.76
CA ASN A 212 -3.01 -3.47 -3.53
C ASN A 212 -4.27 -3.21 -2.69
N GLU A 213 -4.25 -3.67 -1.47
CA GLU A 213 -5.36 -3.57 -0.51
C GLU A 213 -5.23 -2.25 0.27
N ALA A 214 -5.50 -1.12 -0.38
CA ALA A 214 -5.40 0.19 0.25
C ALA A 214 -6.48 0.43 1.30
#